data_dee9fe278cd43f79caf8571e1aba9026
#
_entry.id   dee9fe278cd43f79caf8571e1aba9026
#
_cell.length_a   1.000
_cell.length_b   1.000
_cell.length_c   1.000
_cell.angle_alpha   90.00
_cell.angle_beta   90.00
_cell.angle_gamma   90.00
#
_symmetry.space_group_name_H-M   'P 1'
#
loop_
_entity.id
_entity.type
_entity.pdbx_description
1 polymer ?
#
loop_
_entity_poly.entity_id
_entity_poly.type
_entity_poly.pdbx_seq_one_letter_code
_entity_poly.pdbx_strand_id
1 'polypeptide(L)'
;MAKLLSALPVGSVVKSTNTKYNGKVIRWIVGTQDTANGRTGLVAEKMITLKCFDAKESSNPNSSRQSYGNNRYSQSNIDQWLNSQAASWYSARHSYDAPPNNANVWSNYNEYDTEAGFLSNFEADFRKAILDAVIRVAKNTVTDGGGYEDITRKVFLLSNTEVGLSN
;
A
#
# COMPACT_ATOMS: atom_id res chain seq x y z
N MET A 1 -30.51 -3.11 -10.62
CA MET A 1 -29.45 -3.84 -11.32
C MET A 1 -28.11 -3.34 -10.82
N ALA A 2 -27.18 -4.24 -10.49
CA ALA A 2 -25.80 -3.86 -10.20
C ALA A 2 -25.14 -3.37 -11.51
N LYS A 3 -24.49 -2.21 -11.45
CA LYS A 3 -23.70 -1.71 -12.58
C LYS A 3 -22.29 -2.30 -12.50
N LEU A 4 -21.71 -2.64 -13.66
CA LEU A 4 -20.28 -3.02 -13.74
C LEU A 4 -19.42 -1.80 -13.42
N LEU A 5 -18.31 -2.00 -12.71
CA LEU A 5 -17.33 -0.92 -12.43
C LEU A 5 -16.83 -0.24 -13.71
N SER A 6 -16.59 -1.02 -14.75
CA SER A 6 -16.14 -0.53 -16.06
C SER A 6 -17.16 0.38 -16.79
N ALA A 7 -18.43 0.38 -16.36
CA ALA A 7 -19.48 1.24 -16.93
C ALA A 7 -19.69 2.53 -16.12
N LEU A 8 -18.92 2.76 -15.05
CA LEU A 8 -19.02 3.94 -14.22
C LEU A 8 -18.06 5.04 -14.73
N PRO A 9 -18.48 6.30 -14.78
CA PRO A 9 -17.58 7.38 -15.12
C PRO A 9 -16.52 7.59 -14.02
N VAL A 10 -15.35 8.09 -14.42
CA VAL A 10 -14.32 8.57 -13.49
C VAL A 10 -14.94 9.61 -12.54
N GLY A 11 -14.57 9.57 -11.28
CA GLY A 11 -15.15 10.38 -10.21
C GLY A 11 -16.36 9.76 -9.52
N SER A 12 -16.92 8.67 -10.05
CA SER A 12 -18.03 7.96 -9.37
C SER A 12 -17.57 7.39 -8.03
N VAL A 13 -18.42 7.55 -7.00
CA VAL A 13 -18.17 6.94 -5.70
C VAL A 13 -18.91 5.61 -5.62
N VAL A 14 -18.19 4.57 -5.27
CA VAL A 14 -18.73 3.21 -5.10
C VAL A 14 -18.38 2.67 -3.72
N LYS A 15 -19.21 1.77 -3.23
CA LYS A 15 -18.96 1.03 -1.99
C LYS A 15 -19.33 -0.43 -2.17
N SER A 16 -18.58 -1.31 -1.53
CA SER A 16 -18.88 -2.73 -1.47
C SER A 16 -18.74 -3.21 -0.02
N THR A 17 -19.71 -3.98 0.44
CA THR A 17 -19.63 -4.65 1.75
C THR A 17 -18.49 -5.68 1.80
N ASN A 18 -17.95 -6.04 0.63
CA ASN A 18 -16.84 -6.98 0.48
C ASN A 18 -15.46 -6.33 0.71
N THR A 19 -15.41 -5.00 0.89
CA THR A 19 -14.19 -4.24 1.21
C THR A 19 -14.42 -3.46 2.51
N LYS A 20 -13.83 -3.97 3.58
CA LYS A 20 -13.89 -3.34 4.90
C LYS A 20 -12.49 -3.16 5.47
N TYR A 21 -12.35 -2.26 6.41
CA TYR A 21 -11.20 -2.19 7.28
C TYR A 21 -11.70 -1.91 8.72
N ASN A 22 -11.28 -2.72 9.67
CA ASN A 22 -11.78 -2.67 11.06
C ASN A 22 -13.32 -2.60 11.12
N GLY A 23 -13.99 -3.45 10.35
CA GLY A 23 -15.47 -3.54 10.28
C GLY A 23 -16.17 -2.43 9.50
N LYS A 24 -15.46 -1.37 9.09
CA LYS A 24 -16.03 -0.24 8.34
C LYS A 24 -15.86 -0.45 6.84
N VAL A 25 -16.97 -0.28 6.09
CA VAL A 25 -16.95 -0.36 4.62
C VAL A 25 -16.11 0.77 4.04
N ILE A 26 -15.18 0.41 3.16
CA ILE A 26 -14.38 1.38 2.42
C ILE A 26 -15.21 1.92 1.25
N ARG A 27 -15.19 3.24 1.08
CA ARG A 27 -15.74 3.92 -0.11
C ARG A 27 -14.60 4.20 -1.07
N TRP A 28 -14.86 3.94 -2.34
CA TRP A 28 -13.89 4.07 -3.41
C TRP A 28 -14.34 5.10 -4.44
N ILE A 29 -13.41 5.83 -4.98
CA ILE A 29 -13.61 6.68 -6.16
C ILE A 29 -13.07 5.94 -7.37
N VAL A 30 -13.81 5.91 -8.46
CA VAL A 30 -13.32 5.49 -9.75
C VAL A 30 -12.31 6.54 -10.23
N GLY A 31 -11.01 6.22 -10.12
CA GLY A 31 -9.90 7.13 -10.46
C GLY A 31 -9.53 7.07 -11.94
N THR A 32 -9.52 5.86 -12.50
CA THR A 32 -9.18 5.64 -13.92
C THR A 32 -10.05 4.55 -14.54
N GLN A 33 -10.25 4.64 -15.85
CA GLN A 33 -10.88 3.62 -16.67
C GLN A 33 -10.00 3.26 -17.86
N ASP A 34 -9.51 2.03 -17.87
CA ASP A 34 -8.86 1.43 -19.03
C ASP A 34 -9.83 0.47 -19.72
N THR A 35 -10.69 1.04 -20.56
CA THR A 35 -11.75 0.28 -21.24
C THR A 35 -11.20 -0.73 -22.24
N ALA A 36 -10.01 -0.49 -22.80
CA ALA A 36 -9.36 -1.39 -23.75
C ALA A 36 -8.96 -2.73 -23.08
N ASN A 37 -8.56 -2.67 -21.80
CA ASN A 37 -8.14 -3.85 -21.03
C ASN A 37 -9.16 -4.26 -19.95
N GLY A 38 -10.32 -3.61 -19.90
CA GLY A 38 -11.37 -3.90 -18.93
C GLY A 38 -10.96 -3.63 -17.49
N ARG A 39 -10.09 -2.65 -17.25
CA ARG A 39 -9.56 -2.33 -15.93
C ARG A 39 -10.14 -1.03 -15.38
N THR A 40 -10.44 -1.03 -14.08
CA THR A 40 -10.89 0.16 -13.34
C THR A 40 -9.95 0.40 -12.17
N GLY A 41 -9.30 1.55 -12.13
CA GLY A 41 -8.53 1.99 -10.98
C GLY A 41 -9.44 2.58 -9.90
N LEU A 42 -9.29 2.10 -8.68
CA LEU A 42 -10.06 2.57 -7.53
C LEU A 42 -9.13 3.26 -6.52
N VAL A 43 -9.55 4.42 -6.04
CA VAL A 43 -8.85 5.16 -4.98
C VAL A 43 -9.76 5.26 -3.77
N ALA A 44 -9.23 5.06 -2.57
CA ALA A 44 -10.01 5.25 -1.36
C ALA A 44 -10.48 6.70 -1.23
N GLU A 45 -11.80 6.93 -1.04
CA GLU A 45 -12.38 8.26 -0.91
C GLU A 45 -11.85 9.03 0.29
N LYS A 46 -11.47 8.30 1.34
CA LYS A 46 -10.96 8.88 2.59
C LYS A 46 -9.75 8.10 3.05
N MET A 47 -8.92 8.75 3.85
CA MET A 47 -7.87 8.07 4.60
C MET A 47 -8.46 6.89 5.38
N ILE A 48 -7.91 5.70 5.17
CA ILE A 48 -8.40 4.46 5.80
C ILE A 48 -7.79 4.31 7.19
N THR A 49 -6.48 4.54 7.29
CA THR A 49 -5.69 4.38 8.52
C THR A 49 -4.38 5.16 8.42
N LEU A 50 -3.71 5.34 9.56
CA LEU A 50 -2.34 5.84 9.63
C LEU A 50 -1.42 4.68 9.98
N LYS A 51 -0.36 4.50 9.22
CA LYS A 51 0.67 3.48 9.43
C LYS A 51 2.04 4.10 9.19
N CYS A 52 3.06 3.66 9.92
CA CYS A 52 4.41 4.03 9.55
C CYS A 52 4.73 3.45 8.17
N PHE A 53 5.50 4.19 7.38
CA PHE A 53 5.91 3.72 6.05
C PHE A 53 6.83 2.51 6.18
N ASP A 54 7.81 2.62 7.09
CA ASP A 54 8.75 1.57 7.40
C ASP A 54 9.21 1.69 8.86
N ALA A 55 9.62 0.59 9.47
CA ALA A 55 10.13 0.55 10.85
C ALA A 55 11.59 1.03 10.92
N LYS A 56 12.00 1.55 12.06
CA LYS A 56 13.40 1.90 12.33
C LYS A 56 14.29 0.67 12.19
N GLU A 57 15.42 0.84 11.54
CA GLU A 57 16.45 -0.17 11.39
C GLU A 57 17.59 0.08 12.39
N SER A 58 17.35 -0.14 13.67
CA SER A 58 18.23 0.31 14.77
C SER A 58 19.70 -0.13 14.67
N SER A 59 19.96 -1.24 13.96
CA SER A 59 21.32 -1.76 13.74
C SER A 59 21.92 -1.37 12.39
N ASN A 60 21.20 -0.58 11.56
CA ASN A 60 21.70 -0.16 10.26
C ASN A 60 22.85 0.85 10.41
N PRO A 61 23.96 0.72 9.66
CA PRO A 61 25.06 1.70 9.70
C PRO A 61 24.67 3.10 9.17
N ASN A 62 23.58 3.22 8.42
CA ASN A 62 23.08 4.51 7.95
C ASN A 62 22.17 5.16 9.01
N SER A 63 22.56 6.33 9.50
CA SER A 63 21.85 7.03 10.60
C SER A 63 20.40 7.41 10.25
N SER A 64 20.12 7.73 9.00
CA SER A 64 18.75 8.02 8.58
C SER A 64 17.87 6.76 8.63
N ARG A 65 18.40 5.61 8.24
CA ARG A 65 17.68 4.33 8.35
C ARG A 65 17.53 3.89 9.80
N GLN A 66 18.53 4.12 10.65
CA GLN A 66 18.39 3.88 12.10
C GLN A 66 17.19 4.63 12.69
N SER A 67 16.96 5.88 12.24
CA SER A 67 15.94 6.75 12.81
C SER A 67 14.57 6.59 12.15
N TYR A 68 14.52 6.36 10.83
CA TYR A 68 13.30 6.51 10.04
C TYR A 68 12.95 5.28 9.19
N GLY A 69 13.77 4.22 9.19
CA GLY A 69 13.58 3.08 8.33
C GLY A 69 13.97 3.33 6.88
N ASN A 70 13.50 2.46 6.00
CA ASN A 70 13.79 2.51 4.57
C ASN A 70 12.70 3.30 3.84
N ASN A 71 13.07 4.27 3.03
CA ASN A 71 12.14 5.05 2.20
C ASN A 71 11.93 4.47 0.78
N ARG A 72 12.45 3.28 0.49
CA ARG A 72 12.21 2.57 -0.77
C ARG A 72 10.91 1.78 -0.68
N TYR A 73 9.90 2.17 -1.46
CA TYR A 73 8.55 1.60 -1.36
C TYR A 73 8.55 0.07 -1.51
N SER A 74 9.24 -0.47 -2.51
CA SER A 74 9.28 -1.92 -2.79
C SER A 74 9.83 -2.78 -1.65
N GLN A 75 10.54 -2.17 -0.71
CA GLN A 75 11.15 -2.84 0.45
C GLN A 75 10.50 -2.46 1.78
N SER A 76 9.55 -1.52 1.76
CA SER A 76 8.92 -1.00 2.98
C SER A 76 7.91 -1.98 3.61
N ASN A 77 7.72 -1.84 4.90
CA ASN A 77 6.70 -2.60 5.63
C ASN A 77 5.29 -2.29 5.12
N ILE A 78 5.01 -1.02 4.75
CA ILE A 78 3.66 -0.66 4.25
C ILE A 78 3.34 -1.35 2.93
N ASP A 79 4.29 -1.48 2.00
CA ASP A 79 4.09 -2.23 0.76
C ASP A 79 3.81 -3.71 1.02
N GLN A 80 4.56 -4.31 1.95
CA GLN A 80 4.37 -5.71 2.31
C GLN A 80 2.99 -5.95 2.94
N TRP A 81 2.59 -5.10 3.88
CA TRP A 81 1.29 -5.20 4.54
C TRP A 81 0.12 -4.99 3.58
N LEU A 82 0.18 -3.98 2.72
CA LEU A 82 -0.87 -3.68 1.74
C LEU A 82 -1.14 -4.87 0.79
N ASN A 83 -0.12 -5.63 0.45
CA ASN A 83 -0.20 -6.74 -0.51
C ASN A 83 -0.28 -8.13 0.13
N SER A 84 -0.45 -8.21 1.45
CA SER A 84 -0.58 -9.46 2.18
C SER A 84 -2.02 -9.76 2.59
N GLN A 85 -2.36 -11.05 2.58
CA GLN A 85 -3.58 -11.60 3.20
C GLN A 85 -3.27 -12.51 4.40
N ALA A 86 -2.01 -12.62 4.78
CA ALA A 86 -1.57 -13.49 5.86
C ALA A 86 -1.88 -12.89 7.24
N ALA A 87 -2.22 -13.73 8.21
CA ALA A 87 -2.36 -13.29 9.61
C ALA A 87 -1.03 -12.78 10.17
N SER A 88 0.09 -13.43 9.80
CA SER A 88 1.46 -12.97 10.08
C SER A 88 2.08 -12.57 8.76
N TRP A 89 2.02 -11.30 8.44
CA TRP A 89 2.41 -10.79 7.12
C TRP A 89 3.88 -10.38 7.04
N TYR A 90 4.48 -9.99 8.16
CA TYR A 90 5.83 -9.47 8.19
C TYR A 90 6.86 -10.58 7.91
N SER A 91 7.80 -10.28 7.04
CA SER A 91 9.06 -11.02 6.84
C SER A 91 10.14 -10.04 6.41
N ALA A 92 11.34 -10.16 6.95
CA ALA A 92 12.45 -9.28 6.59
C ALA A 92 12.74 -9.35 5.08
N ARG A 93 12.75 -8.20 4.40
CA ARG A 93 12.98 -8.06 2.96
C ARG A 93 14.41 -7.67 2.60
N HIS A 94 15.14 -7.14 3.55
CA HIS A 94 16.54 -6.72 3.41
C HIS A 94 17.27 -6.82 4.74
N SER A 95 18.59 -6.62 4.70
CA SER A 95 19.39 -6.55 5.93
C SER A 95 18.93 -5.41 6.82
N TYR A 96 18.86 -5.66 8.11
CA TYR A 96 18.40 -4.73 9.15
C TYR A 96 16.90 -4.42 9.14
N ASP A 97 16.12 -4.97 8.21
CA ASP A 97 14.65 -4.81 8.22
C ASP A 97 14.06 -5.23 9.57
N ALA A 98 13.08 -4.48 10.06
CA ALA A 98 12.47 -4.70 11.35
C ALA A 98 10.94 -4.67 11.26
N PRO A 99 10.23 -5.41 12.14
CA PRO A 99 8.78 -5.35 12.18
C PRO A 99 8.30 -4.00 12.70
N PRO A 100 7.19 -3.44 12.17
CA PRO A 100 6.63 -2.17 12.64
C PRO A 100 5.85 -2.35 13.96
N ASN A 101 6.55 -2.82 14.98
CA ASN A 101 6.05 -2.94 16.35
C ASN A 101 6.34 -1.66 17.15
N ASN A 102 5.78 -1.58 18.35
CA ASN A 102 5.90 -0.42 19.23
C ASN A 102 7.36 0.01 19.52
N ALA A 103 8.32 -0.92 19.53
CA ALA A 103 9.73 -0.60 19.73
C ALA A 103 10.40 0.05 18.51
N ASN A 104 9.91 -0.27 17.31
CA ASN A 104 10.55 0.09 16.04
C ASN A 104 9.83 1.21 15.27
N VAL A 105 8.64 1.64 15.71
CA VAL A 105 7.97 2.78 15.10
C VAL A 105 8.31 4.08 15.84
N TRP A 106 8.43 5.19 15.08
CA TRP A 106 8.86 6.46 15.64
C TRP A 106 7.90 7.03 16.67
N SER A 107 6.60 6.95 16.41
CA SER A 107 5.56 7.60 17.22
C SER A 107 4.99 6.73 18.32
N ASN A 108 5.28 5.45 18.36
CA ASN A 108 4.64 4.43 19.21
C ASN A 108 3.09 4.36 19.07
N TYR A 109 2.54 4.82 17.94
CA TYR A 109 1.09 4.84 17.68
C TYR A 109 0.73 4.19 16.35
N ASN A 110 1.71 3.86 15.52
CA ASN A 110 1.48 3.38 14.14
C ASN A 110 1.99 1.95 13.95
N GLU A 111 2.06 1.20 15.04
CA GLU A 111 2.38 -0.23 15.00
C GLU A 111 1.28 -1.01 14.28
N TYR A 112 1.67 -2.02 13.53
CA TYR A 112 0.74 -2.89 12.81
C TYR A 112 1.31 -4.28 12.50
N ASP A 113 2.39 -4.66 13.13
CA ASP A 113 3.00 -6.00 12.99
C ASP A 113 2.09 -7.12 13.46
N THR A 114 1.19 -6.84 14.42
CA THR A 114 0.19 -7.79 14.94
C THR A 114 -1.13 -7.79 14.18
N GLU A 115 -1.35 -6.82 13.28
CA GLU A 115 -2.51 -6.83 12.42
C GLU A 115 -2.33 -7.85 11.29
N ALA A 116 -3.42 -8.46 10.83
CA ALA A 116 -3.36 -9.23 9.58
C ALA A 116 -3.09 -8.31 8.38
N GLY A 117 -2.50 -8.84 7.32
CA GLY A 117 -2.23 -8.09 6.10
C GLY A 117 -3.50 -7.46 5.54
N PHE A 118 -3.36 -6.30 4.88
CA PHE A 118 -4.49 -5.46 4.46
C PHE A 118 -5.52 -6.19 3.61
N LEU A 119 -5.08 -7.01 2.67
CA LEU A 119 -5.96 -7.79 1.80
C LEU A 119 -6.81 -8.83 2.56
N SER A 120 -6.44 -9.22 3.78
CA SER A 120 -7.24 -10.12 4.60
C SER A 120 -8.60 -9.52 4.99
N ASN A 121 -8.70 -8.19 4.99
CA ASN A 121 -9.94 -7.46 5.29
C ASN A 121 -10.98 -7.51 4.15
N PHE A 122 -10.62 -8.05 2.99
CA PHE A 122 -11.50 -8.13 1.83
C PHE A 122 -12.03 -9.55 1.64
N GLU A 123 -13.27 -9.67 1.22
CA GLU A 123 -13.86 -10.95 0.88
C GLU A 123 -13.11 -11.65 -0.27
N ALA A 124 -13.09 -12.97 -0.25
CA ALA A 124 -12.29 -13.78 -1.18
C ALA A 124 -12.56 -13.47 -2.66
N ASP A 125 -13.81 -13.29 -3.04
CA ASP A 125 -14.17 -13.00 -4.43
C ASP A 125 -13.72 -11.60 -4.85
N PHE A 126 -13.79 -10.62 -3.94
CA PHE A 126 -13.24 -9.29 -4.22
C PHE A 126 -11.71 -9.34 -4.39
N ARG A 127 -11.00 -10.07 -3.51
CA ARG A 127 -9.54 -10.25 -3.65
C ARG A 127 -9.14 -10.86 -4.99
N LYS A 128 -9.91 -11.85 -5.48
CA LYS A 128 -9.66 -12.47 -6.80
C LYS A 128 -9.89 -11.50 -7.95
N ALA A 129 -10.78 -10.53 -7.80
CA ALA A 129 -11.07 -9.53 -8.81
C ALA A 129 -10.03 -8.40 -8.87
N ILE A 130 -9.19 -8.24 -7.85
CA ILE A 130 -8.11 -7.26 -7.87
C ILE A 130 -7.00 -7.74 -8.79
N LEU A 131 -6.76 -6.99 -9.86
CA LEU A 131 -5.74 -7.28 -10.85
C LEU A 131 -4.36 -6.78 -10.38
N ASP A 132 -3.33 -7.43 -10.88
CA ASP A 132 -1.97 -6.95 -10.73
C ASP A 132 -1.75 -5.72 -11.61
N ALA A 133 -1.12 -4.70 -11.02
CA ALA A 133 -0.69 -3.47 -11.71
C ALA A 133 0.83 -3.36 -11.63
N VAL A 134 1.46 -2.99 -12.74
CA VAL A 134 2.87 -2.60 -12.75
C VAL A 134 2.93 -1.12 -12.40
N ILE A 135 3.64 -0.79 -11.34
CA ILE A 135 3.84 0.59 -10.88
C ILE A 135 5.34 0.91 -10.86
N ARG A 136 5.69 2.13 -11.24
CA ARG A 136 7.07 2.62 -11.17
C ARG A 136 7.29 3.33 -9.86
N VAL A 137 8.33 2.91 -9.12
CA VAL A 137 8.68 3.46 -7.81
C VAL A 137 10.14 3.90 -7.79
N ALA A 138 10.43 4.95 -7.00
CA ALA A 138 11.79 5.46 -6.86
C ALA A 138 12.61 4.57 -5.91
N LYS A 139 13.89 4.44 -6.21
CA LYS A 139 14.93 3.92 -5.32
C LYS A 139 15.61 5.07 -4.58
N ASN A 140 16.09 4.79 -3.38
CA ASN A 140 16.86 5.78 -2.62
C ASN A 140 18.19 6.11 -3.34
N THR A 141 18.49 7.40 -3.49
CA THR A 141 19.71 7.84 -4.18
C THR A 141 21.00 7.52 -3.40
N VAL A 142 20.92 7.56 -2.06
CA VAL A 142 22.09 7.39 -1.19
C VAL A 142 22.40 5.91 -0.95
N THR A 143 21.38 5.10 -0.70
CA THR A 143 21.57 3.71 -0.27
C THR A 143 21.35 2.67 -1.36
N ASP A 144 20.59 3.00 -2.42
CA ASP A 144 20.14 2.05 -3.45
C ASP A 144 20.55 2.48 -4.88
N GLY A 145 21.44 3.46 -5.00
CA GLY A 145 21.95 3.95 -6.29
C GLY A 145 20.96 4.82 -7.09
N GLY A 146 19.83 5.17 -6.52
CA GLY A 146 18.83 6.04 -7.17
C GLY A 146 18.11 5.41 -8.37
N GLY A 147 17.43 6.27 -9.14
CA GLY A 147 16.63 5.86 -10.29
C GLY A 147 15.29 5.22 -9.88
N TYR A 148 14.78 4.36 -10.75
CA TYR A 148 13.45 3.77 -10.60
C TYR A 148 13.52 2.25 -10.76
N GLU A 149 12.47 1.59 -10.30
CA GLU A 149 12.17 0.19 -10.54
C GLU A 149 10.68 0.00 -10.82
N ASP A 150 10.33 -0.99 -11.62
CA ASP A 150 8.95 -1.37 -11.87
C ASP A 150 8.62 -2.59 -11.00
N ILE A 151 7.52 -2.51 -10.25
CA ILE A 151 7.07 -3.57 -9.36
C ILE A 151 5.61 -3.90 -9.63
N THR A 152 5.22 -5.15 -9.39
CA THR A 152 3.84 -5.61 -9.59
C THR A 152 3.11 -5.67 -8.26
N ARG A 153 1.99 -4.96 -8.13
CA ARG A 153 1.21 -4.86 -6.89
C ARG A 153 -0.30 -4.87 -7.15
N LYS A 154 -1.06 -5.36 -6.18
CA LYS A 154 -2.53 -5.30 -6.18
C LYS A 154 -3.04 -4.03 -5.55
N VAL A 155 -2.41 -3.60 -4.47
CA VAL A 155 -2.73 -2.37 -3.72
C VAL A 155 -1.45 -1.59 -3.51
N PHE A 156 -1.50 -0.28 -3.72
CA PHE A 156 -0.32 0.58 -3.61
C PHE A 156 -0.70 2.00 -3.18
N LEU A 157 0.28 2.73 -2.71
CA LEU A 157 0.16 4.16 -2.41
C LEU A 157 0.26 4.96 -3.71
N LEU A 158 -0.55 6.01 -3.83
CA LEU A 158 -0.45 6.93 -4.96
C LEU A 158 0.88 7.68 -4.92
N SER A 159 1.48 7.90 -6.07
CA SER A 159 2.65 8.76 -6.25
C SER A 159 2.26 10.25 -6.15
N ASN A 160 3.25 11.12 -5.95
CA ASN A 160 3.05 12.57 -5.96
C ASN A 160 2.37 13.05 -7.25
N THR A 161 2.79 12.50 -8.39
CA THR A 161 2.21 12.83 -9.70
C THR A 161 0.73 12.44 -9.80
N GLU A 162 0.36 11.26 -9.28
CA GLU A 162 -1.04 10.78 -9.32
C GLU A 162 -1.96 11.60 -8.40
N VAL A 163 -1.43 12.24 -7.37
CA VAL A 163 -2.19 13.18 -6.50
C VAL A 163 -2.08 14.63 -6.95
N GLY A 164 -1.48 14.88 -8.11
CA GLY A 164 -1.39 16.23 -8.71
C GLY A 164 -0.30 17.11 -8.10
N LEU A 165 0.63 16.54 -7.34
CA LEU A 165 1.80 17.25 -6.85
C LEU A 165 2.93 17.12 -7.88
N SER A 166 3.44 18.26 -8.36
CA SER A 166 4.68 18.28 -9.16
C SER A 166 5.90 18.05 -8.27
N ASN A 167 6.85 17.28 -8.77
CA ASN A 167 8.18 17.14 -8.14
C ASN A 167 9.03 18.37 -8.42
#